data_3a190ac554cca36c3ec1784214b484ab
#
_entry.id   3a190ac554cca36c3ec1784214b484ab
#
_cell.length_a   1.000
_cell.length_b   1.000
_cell.length_c   1.000
_cell.angle_alpha   90.00
_cell.angle_beta   90.00
_cell.angle_gamma   90.00
#
_symmetry.space_group_name_H-M   'P 1'
#
loop_
_entity.id
_entity.type
_entity.pdbx_description
1 polymer ?
#
loop_
_entity_poly.entity_id
_entity_poly.type
_entity_poly.pdbx_seq_one_letter_code
_entity_poly.pdbx_strand_id
1 'polypeptide(L)'
;ANKEKIAEREKQYRKANKEKLAEGSKRYYEANKEKIAEREKQYRKANKEKIAEYKKQYRKANKEKVAECEKQYRKANKEKIAEREKQYRKANKEKIAEREKQYKRKRMASDPAYKLRNRVSSVVRKILKSQGKRKGGSTFEHLPYTSKELKEHIESLWEPWMNWDNWGMVSKKRRTWQVDHIIPQSRLIYDSLLHPNFQKCWALSNLRPLCSRENLEKSDKLLTEEIK
;
A
#
# COMPACT_ATOMS: atom_id res chain seq x y z
N ALA A 1 -11.75 64.08 -2.15
CA ALA A 1 -13.15 64.46 -2.43
C ALA A 1 -13.65 63.99 -3.79
N ASN A 2 -12.87 64.10 -4.92
CA ASN A 2 -13.37 63.74 -6.23
C ASN A 2 -13.34 62.23 -6.50
N LYS A 3 -12.32 61.51 -6.03
CA LYS A 3 -12.20 60.04 -6.18
C LYS A 3 -13.31 59.27 -5.45
N GLU A 4 -13.72 59.71 -4.29
CA GLU A 4 -14.78 59.11 -3.49
C GLU A 4 -16.16 59.28 -4.16
N LYS A 5 -16.45 60.47 -4.68
CA LYS A 5 -17.69 60.71 -5.44
C LYS A 5 -17.77 59.86 -6.72
N ILE A 6 -16.66 59.68 -7.41
CA ILE A 6 -16.60 58.85 -8.61
C ILE A 6 -16.84 57.39 -8.22
N ALA A 7 -16.18 56.86 -7.17
CA ALA A 7 -16.34 55.50 -6.70
C ALA A 7 -17.80 55.19 -6.25
N GLU A 8 -18.44 56.13 -5.53
CA GLU A 8 -19.84 55.97 -5.11
C GLU A 8 -20.81 55.98 -6.33
N ARG A 9 -20.56 56.86 -7.31
CA ARG A 9 -21.34 56.91 -8.54
C ARG A 9 -21.20 55.61 -9.36
N GLU A 10 -19.98 55.07 -9.47
CA GLU A 10 -19.74 53.78 -10.14
C GLU A 10 -20.44 52.63 -9.41
N LYS A 11 -20.40 52.59 -8.08
CA LYS A 11 -21.08 51.60 -7.26
C LYS A 11 -22.59 51.63 -7.46
N GLN A 12 -23.19 52.83 -7.48
CA GLN A 12 -24.61 53.00 -7.75
C GLN A 12 -24.99 52.59 -9.16
N TYR A 13 -24.19 52.95 -10.16
CA TYR A 13 -24.39 52.55 -11.55
C TYR A 13 -24.32 51.00 -11.72
N ARG A 14 -23.31 50.36 -11.12
CA ARG A 14 -23.18 48.91 -11.14
C ARG A 14 -24.33 48.21 -10.44
N LYS A 15 -24.83 48.76 -9.34
CA LYS A 15 -25.99 48.24 -8.64
C LYS A 15 -27.27 48.36 -9.48
N ALA A 16 -27.51 49.53 -10.06
CA ALA A 16 -28.69 49.79 -10.91
C ALA A 16 -28.69 48.98 -12.22
N ASN A 17 -27.50 48.66 -12.79
CA ASN A 17 -27.36 47.97 -14.08
C ASN A 17 -26.84 46.54 -13.94
N LYS A 18 -26.94 45.91 -12.77
CA LYS A 18 -26.32 44.58 -12.47
C LYS A 18 -26.71 43.53 -13.48
N GLU A 19 -27.98 43.42 -13.82
CA GLU A 19 -28.50 42.42 -14.75
C GLU A 19 -28.02 42.65 -16.16
N LYS A 20 -28.08 43.90 -16.65
CA LYS A 20 -27.63 44.31 -17.99
C LYS A 20 -26.12 44.06 -18.18
N LEU A 21 -25.30 44.35 -17.14
CA LEU A 21 -23.87 44.09 -17.13
C LEU A 21 -23.55 42.60 -17.10
N ALA A 22 -24.31 41.83 -16.33
CA ALA A 22 -24.17 40.38 -16.28
C ALA A 22 -24.51 39.73 -17.64
N GLU A 23 -25.60 40.17 -18.28
CA GLU A 23 -25.99 39.67 -19.59
C GLU A 23 -24.98 40.04 -20.68
N GLY A 24 -24.49 41.28 -20.68
CA GLY A 24 -23.41 41.69 -21.58
C GLY A 24 -22.14 40.89 -21.42
N SER A 25 -21.74 40.62 -20.17
CA SER A 25 -20.58 39.79 -19.84
C SER A 25 -20.77 38.33 -20.32
N LYS A 26 -21.99 37.80 -20.15
CA LYS A 26 -22.34 36.45 -20.62
C LYS A 26 -22.27 36.35 -22.14
N ARG A 27 -22.85 37.30 -22.87
CA ARG A 27 -22.76 37.34 -24.34
C ARG A 27 -21.31 37.44 -24.82
N TYR A 28 -20.50 38.31 -24.20
CA TYR A 28 -19.10 38.43 -24.52
C TYR A 28 -18.32 37.14 -24.29
N TYR A 29 -18.57 36.47 -23.16
CA TYR A 29 -17.93 35.19 -22.83
C TYR A 29 -18.31 34.10 -23.84
N GLU A 30 -19.59 33.97 -24.17
CA GLU A 30 -20.05 32.97 -25.15
C GLU A 30 -19.46 33.22 -26.54
N ALA A 31 -19.44 34.48 -26.98
CA ALA A 31 -18.86 34.85 -28.28
C ALA A 31 -17.33 34.64 -28.37
N ASN A 32 -16.61 34.69 -27.25
CA ASN A 32 -15.15 34.60 -27.21
C ASN A 32 -14.64 33.35 -26.47
N LYS A 33 -15.50 32.36 -26.19
CA LYS A 33 -15.19 31.20 -25.35
C LYS A 33 -13.94 30.45 -25.80
N GLU A 34 -13.79 30.20 -27.10
CA GLU A 34 -12.63 29.49 -27.66
C GLU A 34 -11.34 30.29 -27.50
N LYS A 35 -11.39 31.59 -27.82
CA LYS A 35 -10.23 32.48 -27.66
C LYS A 35 -9.79 32.59 -26.19
N ILE A 36 -10.75 32.69 -25.29
CA ILE A 36 -10.47 32.75 -23.85
C ILE A 36 -9.84 31.43 -23.39
N ALA A 37 -10.38 30.26 -23.79
CA ALA A 37 -9.86 28.96 -23.45
C ALA A 37 -8.43 28.74 -23.98
N GLU A 38 -8.15 29.12 -25.20
CA GLU A 38 -6.79 28.98 -25.79
C GLU A 38 -5.79 29.91 -25.07
N ARG A 39 -6.18 31.17 -24.78
CA ARG A 39 -5.36 32.10 -24.00
C ARG A 39 -5.06 31.58 -22.60
N GLU A 40 -6.06 31.04 -21.92
CA GLU A 40 -5.86 30.44 -20.60
C GLU A 40 -4.93 29.20 -20.66
N LYS A 41 -5.08 28.38 -21.68
CA LYS A 41 -4.22 27.21 -21.89
C LYS A 41 -2.77 27.62 -22.11
N GLN A 42 -2.54 28.62 -22.94
CA GLN A 42 -1.19 29.18 -23.18
C GLN A 42 -0.61 29.79 -21.89
N TYR A 43 -1.40 30.59 -21.16
CA TYR A 43 -0.99 31.18 -19.89
C TYR A 43 -0.60 30.10 -18.86
N ARG A 44 -1.43 29.05 -18.72
CA ARG A 44 -1.14 27.94 -17.81
C ARG A 44 0.10 27.16 -18.22
N LYS A 45 0.32 26.99 -19.53
CA LYS A 45 1.53 26.33 -20.05
C LYS A 45 2.78 27.17 -19.77
N ALA A 46 2.73 28.47 -20.05
CA ALA A 46 3.86 29.38 -19.82
C ALA A 46 4.19 29.58 -18.33
N ASN A 47 3.18 29.54 -17.44
CA ASN A 47 3.35 29.79 -16.01
C ASN A 47 3.22 28.53 -15.14
N LYS A 48 3.39 27.33 -15.71
CA LYS A 48 3.17 26.05 -15.02
C LYS A 48 3.94 25.95 -13.70
N GLU A 49 5.20 26.33 -13.70
CA GLU A 49 6.07 26.25 -12.51
C GLU A 49 5.67 27.27 -11.44
N LYS A 50 5.41 28.53 -11.84
CA LYS A 50 4.94 29.58 -10.93
C LYS A 50 3.62 29.21 -10.26
N ILE A 51 2.68 28.67 -11.03
CA ILE A 51 1.38 28.20 -10.52
C ILE A 51 1.56 27.03 -9.57
N ALA A 52 2.45 26.07 -9.86
CA ALA A 52 2.73 24.93 -9.00
C ALA A 52 3.36 25.38 -7.67
N GLU A 53 4.34 26.28 -7.70
CA GLU A 53 4.97 26.83 -6.50
C GLU A 53 3.99 27.64 -5.64
N TYR A 54 3.20 28.51 -6.27
CA TYR A 54 2.14 29.23 -5.54
C TYR A 54 1.15 28.30 -4.84
N LYS A 55 0.68 27.25 -5.54
CA LYS A 55 -0.22 26.24 -4.97
C LYS A 55 0.42 25.49 -3.81
N LYS A 56 1.72 25.17 -3.91
CA LYS A 56 2.47 24.52 -2.84
C LYS A 56 2.57 25.39 -1.60
N GLN A 57 2.94 26.67 -1.78
CA GLN A 57 3.02 27.65 -0.69
C GLN A 57 1.65 27.88 -0.05
N TYR A 58 0.59 28.05 -0.85
CA TYR A 58 -0.78 28.20 -0.35
C TYR A 58 -1.22 27.00 0.50
N ARG A 59 -0.97 25.78 0.01
CA ARG A 59 -1.30 24.55 0.77
C ARG A 59 -0.50 24.45 2.06
N LYS A 60 0.77 24.85 2.06
CA LYS A 60 1.61 24.86 3.27
C LYS A 60 1.08 25.86 4.29
N ALA A 61 0.77 27.08 3.85
CA ALA A 61 0.26 28.15 4.71
C ALA A 61 -1.17 27.89 5.24
N ASN A 62 -2.00 27.16 4.47
CA ASN A 62 -3.41 26.92 4.78
C ASN A 62 -3.71 25.44 5.05
N LYS A 63 -2.73 24.66 5.54
CA LYS A 63 -2.83 23.20 5.70
C LYS A 63 -4.07 22.75 6.48
N GLU A 64 -4.35 23.38 7.62
CA GLU A 64 -5.48 23.03 8.47
C GLU A 64 -6.82 23.37 7.81
N LYS A 65 -6.93 24.57 7.23
CA LYS A 65 -8.13 24.99 6.52
C LYS A 65 -8.45 24.11 5.32
N VAL A 66 -7.42 23.72 4.55
CA VAL A 66 -7.58 22.79 3.41
C VAL A 66 -8.02 21.41 3.90
N ALA A 67 -7.40 20.88 4.97
CA ALA A 67 -7.76 19.60 5.54
C ALA A 67 -9.21 19.57 6.05
N GLU A 68 -9.66 20.63 6.72
CA GLU A 68 -11.04 20.72 7.19
C GLU A 68 -12.05 20.82 6.03
N CYS A 69 -11.75 21.62 5.00
CA CYS A 69 -12.58 21.66 3.78
C CYS A 69 -12.67 20.29 3.08
N GLU A 70 -11.53 19.57 2.96
CA GLU A 70 -11.54 18.21 2.39
C GLU A 70 -12.36 17.24 3.23
N LYS A 71 -12.26 17.31 4.56
CA LYS A 71 -13.03 16.48 5.47
C LYS A 71 -14.53 16.72 5.33
N GLN A 72 -14.94 17.98 5.31
CA GLN A 72 -16.34 18.38 5.11
C GLN A 72 -16.86 17.94 3.74
N TYR A 73 -16.08 18.15 2.68
CA TYR A 73 -16.43 17.70 1.33
C TYR A 73 -16.61 16.18 1.27
N ARG A 74 -15.67 15.40 1.86
CA ARG A 74 -15.77 13.94 1.91
C ARG A 74 -16.98 13.47 2.70
N LYS A 75 -17.29 14.15 3.82
CA LYS A 75 -18.49 13.85 4.62
C LYS A 75 -19.76 14.10 3.82
N ALA A 76 -19.87 15.27 3.19
CA ALA A 76 -21.04 15.66 2.40
C ALA A 76 -21.25 14.81 1.12
N ASN A 77 -20.15 14.29 0.54
CA ASN A 77 -20.20 13.54 -0.73
C ASN A 77 -19.87 12.05 -0.57
N LYS A 78 -19.95 11.49 0.64
CA LYS A 78 -19.53 10.11 0.95
C LYS A 78 -20.15 9.08 0.01
N GLU A 79 -21.44 9.16 -0.23
CA GLU A 79 -22.18 8.22 -1.08
C GLU A 79 -21.79 8.35 -2.56
N LYS A 80 -21.68 9.58 -3.08
CA LYS A 80 -21.23 9.82 -4.46
C LYS A 80 -19.82 9.31 -4.69
N ILE A 81 -18.93 9.51 -3.72
CA ILE A 81 -17.54 9.04 -3.79
C ILE A 81 -17.52 7.50 -3.80
N ALA A 82 -18.27 6.85 -2.90
CA ALA A 82 -18.35 5.39 -2.82
C ALA A 82 -18.90 4.77 -4.10
N GLU A 83 -19.97 5.33 -4.68
CA GLU A 83 -20.55 4.84 -5.93
C GLU A 83 -19.58 5.01 -7.11
N ARG A 84 -18.92 6.17 -7.22
CA ARG A 84 -17.90 6.41 -8.24
C ARG A 84 -16.72 5.44 -8.12
N GLU A 85 -16.24 5.18 -6.90
CA GLU A 85 -15.16 4.20 -6.66
C GLU A 85 -15.60 2.78 -7.04
N LYS A 86 -16.84 2.40 -6.71
CA LYS A 86 -17.41 1.11 -7.07
C LYS A 86 -17.48 0.93 -8.57
N GLN A 87 -17.97 1.94 -9.28
CA GLN A 87 -18.03 1.93 -10.75
C GLN A 87 -16.64 1.87 -11.38
N TYR A 88 -15.68 2.67 -10.86
CA TYR A 88 -14.30 2.64 -11.32
C TYR A 88 -13.66 1.27 -11.13
N ARG A 89 -13.84 0.65 -9.95
CA ARG A 89 -13.32 -0.70 -9.67
C ARG A 89 -13.97 -1.76 -10.56
N LYS A 90 -15.27 -1.64 -10.82
CA LYS A 90 -15.98 -2.54 -11.73
C LYS A 90 -15.44 -2.41 -13.16
N ALA A 91 -15.34 -1.19 -13.68
CA ALA A 91 -14.86 -0.92 -15.03
C ALA A 91 -13.38 -1.27 -15.25
N ASN A 92 -12.54 -1.20 -14.19
CA ASN A 92 -11.11 -1.43 -14.28
C ASN A 92 -10.63 -2.70 -13.57
N LYS A 93 -11.53 -3.66 -13.28
CA LYS A 93 -11.24 -4.85 -12.47
C LYS A 93 -10.03 -5.63 -12.98
N GLU A 94 -9.96 -5.91 -14.27
CA GLU A 94 -8.87 -6.67 -14.88
C GLU A 94 -7.54 -5.90 -14.84
N LYS A 95 -7.57 -4.61 -15.17
CA LYS A 95 -6.39 -3.75 -15.12
C LYS A 95 -5.83 -3.62 -13.71
N ILE A 96 -6.69 -3.50 -12.70
CA ILE A 96 -6.30 -3.45 -11.29
C ILE A 96 -5.68 -4.80 -10.89
N ALA A 97 -6.33 -5.92 -11.21
CA ALA A 97 -5.83 -7.27 -10.90
C ALA A 97 -4.46 -7.55 -11.53
N GLU A 98 -4.26 -7.17 -12.80
CA GLU A 98 -2.96 -7.36 -13.47
C GLU A 98 -1.86 -6.50 -12.83
N ARG A 99 -2.16 -5.23 -12.51
CA ARG A 99 -1.23 -4.34 -11.80
C ARG A 99 -0.85 -4.89 -10.44
N GLU A 100 -1.80 -5.39 -9.66
CA GLU A 100 -1.55 -6.01 -8.35
C GLU A 100 -0.71 -7.28 -8.48
N LYS A 101 -0.98 -8.11 -9.48
CA LYS A 101 -0.21 -9.31 -9.78
C LYS A 101 1.24 -8.97 -10.16
N GLN A 102 1.44 -7.97 -11.01
CA GLN A 102 2.79 -7.50 -11.39
C GLN A 102 3.53 -6.91 -10.19
N TYR A 103 2.88 -6.07 -9.39
CA TYR A 103 3.44 -5.52 -8.16
C TYR A 103 3.87 -6.63 -7.19
N LYS A 104 2.98 -7.62 -6.97
CA LYS A 104 3.27 -8.78 -6.11
C LYS A 104 4.43 -9.61 -6.64
N ARG A 105 4.48 -9.89 -7.94
CA ARG A 105 5.60 -10.61 -8.57
C ARG A 105 6.92 -9.88 -8.39
N LYS A 106 6.95 -8.57 -8.70
CA LYS A 106 8.14 -7.74 -8.53
C LYS A 106 8.62 -7.75 -7.08
N ARG A 107 7.71 -7.57 -6.14
CA ARG A 107 8.04 -7.55 -4.72
C ARG A 107 8.49 -8.92 -4.19
N MET A 108 7.89 -10.00 -4.66
CA MET A 108 8.33 -11.37 -4.32
C MET A 108 9.75 -11.68 -4.84
N ALA A 109 10.17 -11.07 -5.93
CA ALA A 109 11.52 -11.25 -6.49
C ALA A 109 12.57 -10.38 -5.78
N SER A 110 12.22 -9.14 -5.38
CA SER A 110 13.17 -8.15 -4.87
C SER A 110 13.18 -7.97 -3.34
N ASP A 111 12.20 -8.51 -2.61
CA ASP A 111 12.03 -8.31 -1.16
C ASP A 111 11.94 -9.67 -0.45
N PRO A 112 13.08 -10.19 0.06
CA PRO A 112 13.09 -11.47 0.79
C PRO A 112 12.23 -11.47 2.06
N ALA A 113 12.14 -10.37 2.79
CA ALA A 113 11.28 -10.26 3.96
C ALA A 113 9.79 -10.39 3.59
N TYR A 114 9.39 -9.77 2.47
CA TYR A 114 8.04 -9.93 1.93
C TYR A 114 7.78 -11.38 1.46
N LYS A 115 8.76 -12.02 0.84
CA LYS A 115 8.69 -13.43 0.41
C LYS A 115 8.53 -14.37 1.62
N LEU A 116 9.33 -14.18 2.69
CA LEU A 116 9.21 -14.88 3.97
C LEU A 116 7.81 -14.70 4.59
N ARG A 117 7.37 -13.46 4.74
CA ARG A 117 6.03 -13.14 5.26
C ARG A 117 4.93 -13.91 4.55
N ASN A 118 4.95 -13.94 3.23
CA ASN A 118 3.96 -14.66 2.44
C ASN A 118 4.06 -16.18 2.62
N ARG A 119 5.29 -16.71 2.69
CA ARG A 119 5.53 -18.14 2.89
C ARG A 119 5.01 -18.60 4.25
N VAL A 120 5.45 -17.95 5.33
CA VAL A 120 4.98 -18.23 6.71
C VAL A 120 3.44 -18.16 6.78
N SER A 121 2.87 -17.07 6.30
CA SER A 121 1.42 -16.87 6.29
C SER A 121 0.67 -17.96 5.50
N SER A 122 1.26 -18.46 4.42
CA SER A 122 0.69 -19.52 3.60
C SER A 122 0.76 -20.89 4.30
N VAL A 123 1.88 -21.20 4.96
CA VAL A 123 2.05 -22.42 5.73
C VAL A 123 1.06 -22.48 6.89
N VAL A 124 1.01 -21.42 7.70
CA VAL A 124 0.05 -21.30 8.81
C VAL A 124 -1.39 -21.48 8.35
N ARG A 125 -1.76 -20.86 7.20
CA ARG A 125 -3.10 -21.03 6.63
C ARG A 125 -3.38 -22.48 6.23
N LYS A 126 -2.42 -23.16 5.66
CA LYS A 126 -2.56 -24.58 5.28
C LYS A 126 -2.75 -25.48 6.50
N ILE A 127 -1.96 -25.29 7.56
CA ILE A 127 -2.06 -26.03 8.81
C ILE A 127 -3.43 -25.85 9.46
N LEU A 128 -3.88 -24.62 9.61
CA LEU A 128 -5.21 -24.34 10.18
C LEU A 128 -6.33 -24.91 9.31
N LYS A 129 -6.20 -24.80 7.99
CA LYS A 129 -7.21 -25.35 7.07
C LYS A 129 -7.29 -26.87 7.12
N SER A 130 -6.17 -27.60 7.25
CA SER A 130 -6.19 -29.07 7.39
C SER A 130 -6.91 -29.55 8.65
N GLN A 131 -7.04 -28.69 9.65
CA GLN A 131 -7.78 -28.95 10.90
C GLN A 131 -9.20 -28.36 10.87
N GLY A 132 -9.71 -27.94 9.71
CA GLY A 132 -11.02 -27.33 9.56
C GLY A 132 -11.14 -25.91 10.14
N LYS A 133 -10.02 -25.29 10.50
CA LYS A 133 -9.97 -23.95 11.14
C LYS A 133 -9.69 -22.84 10.13
N ARG A 134 -10.15 -21.63 10.45
CA ARG A 134 -9.85 -20.42 9.68
C ARG A 134 -8.77 -19.60 10.37
N LYS A 135 -7.89 -19.03 9.57
CA LYS A 135 -6.89 -18.08 10.05
C LYS A 135 -7.57 -16.73 10.38
N GLY A 136 -7.77 -16.42 11.63
CA GLY A 136 -8.54 -15.26 12.13
C GLY A 136 -7.86 -13.88 12.02
N GLY A 137 -6.65 -13.77 11.41
CA GLY A 137 -5.94 -12.50 11.35
C GLY A 137 -4.62 -12.56 10.59
N SER A 138 -3.80 -11.52 10.72
CA SER A 138 -2.44 -11.46 10.19
C SER A 138 -1.51 -12.31 11.05
N THR A 139 -0.73 -13.21 10.45
CA THR A 139 0.20 -14.09 11.19
C THR A 139 1.22 -13.28 12.01
N PHE A 140 1.78 -12.22 11.40
CA PHE A 140 2.85 -11.43 12.04
C PHE A 140 2.35 -10.43 13.10
N GLU A 141 1.05 -10.22 13.25
CA GLU A 141 0.46 -9.50 14.39
C GLU A 141 0.45 -10.35 15.67
N HIS A 142 0.57 -11.66 15.53
CA HIS A 142 0.60 -12.63 16.62
C HIS A 142 1.99 -13.20 16.88
N LEU A 143 3.03 -12.70 16.24
CA LEU A 143 4.43 -13.08 16.49
C LEU A 143 5.15 -11.92 17.17
N PRO A 144 6.12 -12.18 18.06
CA PRO A 144 6.87 -11.16 18.78
C PRO A 144 7.95 -10.47 17.91
N TYR A 145 7.92 -10.71 16.61
CA TYR A 145 8.88 -10.17 15.65
C TYR A 145 8.23 -9.87 14.28
N THR A 146 8.87 -9.03 13.52
CA THR A 146 8.48 -8.66 12.15
C THR A 146 9.09 -9.61 11.13
N SER A 147 8.59 -9.56 9.88
CA SER A 147 9.22 -10.32 8.79
C SER A 147 10.64 -9.84 8.44
N LYS A 148 11.02 -8.63 8.83
CA LYS A 148 12.37 -8.09 8.67
C LYS A 148 13.32 -8.73 9.68
N GLU A 149 12.92 -8.79 10.94
CA GLU A 149 13.69 -9.45 12.01
C GLU A 149 13.82 -10.97 11.76
N LEU A 150 12.77 -11.62 11.21
CA LEU A 150 12.89 -13.01 10.76
C LEU A 150 13.94 -13.16 9.64
N LYS A 151 13.96 -12.23 8.68
CA LYS A 151 14.96 -12.23 7.62
C LYS A 151 16.37 -12.10 8.19
N GLU A 152 16.58 -11.14 9.08
CA GLU A 152 17.86 -10.88 9.73
C GLU A 152 18.34 -12.08 10.57
N HIS A 153 17.42 -12.71 11.31
CA HIS A 153 17.69 -13.95 12.04
C HIS A 153 18.15 -15.09 11.12
N ILE A 154 17.42 -15.34 10.03
CA ILE A 154 17.80 -16.40 9.08
C ILE A 154 19.16 -16.11 8.43
N GLU A 155 19.43 -14.84 8.07
CA GLU A 155 20.71 -14.44 7.49
C GLU A 155 21.87 -14.61 8.46
N SER A 156 21.66 -14.38 9.76
CA SER A 156 22.71 -14.55 10.79
C SER A 156 23.13 -16.02 10.99
N LEU A 157 22.30 -16.96 10.55
CA LEU A 157 22.55 -18.41 10.66
C LEU A 157 22.99 -19.04 9.33
N TRP A 158 23.26 -18.25 8.29
CA TRP A 158 23.66 -18.77 6.99
C TRP A 158 25.06 -19.39 6.99
N GLU A 159 25.15 -20.52 6.31
CA GLU A 159 26.43 -21.03 5.83
C GLU A 159 26.91 -20.20 4.62
N PRO A 160 28.24 -20.19 4.31
CA PRO A 160 28.81 -19.34 3.26
C PRO A 160 28.20 -19.51 1.86
N TRP A 161 27.60 -20.64 1.55
CA TRP A 161 26.97 -20.93 0.26
C TRP A 161 25.50 -20.50 0.18
N MET A 162 24.86 -20.12 1.29
CA MET A 162 23.45 -19.72 1.37
C MET A 162 23.27 -18.27 0.95
N ASN A 163 22.23 -18.02 0.16
CA ASN A 163 21.75 -16.69 -0.22
C ASN A 163 20.28 -16.75 -0.64
N TRP A 164 19.64 -15.60 -0.90
CA TRP A 164 18.22 -15.56 -1.27
C TRP A 164 17.91 -16.14 -2.65
N ASP A 165 18.89 -16.22 -3.55
CA ASP A 165 18.70 -16.78 -4.90
C ASP A 165 18.61 -18.29 -4.87
N ASN A 166 19.24 -18.95 -3.90
CA ASN A 166 19.19 -20.41 -3.74
C ASN A 166 18.21 -20.89 -2.67
N TRP A 167 17.36 -19.98 -2.13
CA TRP A 167 16.24 -20.37 -1.28
C TRP A 167 15.13 -21.06 -2.06
N GLY A 168 14.89 -22.34 -1.82
CA GLY A 168 13.90 -23.10 -2.58
C GLY A 168 13.84 -24.58 -2.24
N MET A 169 13.02 -25.28 -3.00
CA MET A 169 12.88 -26.75 -2.91
C MET A 169 14.16 -27.47 -3.37
N VAL A 170 14.30 -28.74 -2.98
CA VAL A 170 15.37 -29.60 -3.45
C VAL A 170 15.50 -29.51 -4.99
N SER A 171 16.70 -29.30 -5.47
CA SER A 171 17.01 -29.16 -6.88
C SER A 171 18.16 -30.09 -7.27
N LYS A 172 18.07 -30.75 -8.45
CA LYS A 172 19.16 -31.53 -9.04
C LYS A 172 20.26 -30.66 -9.65
N LYS A 173 19.94 -29.36 -9.91
CA LYS A 173 20.85 -28.44 -10.63
C LYS A 173 21.75 -27.63 -9.71
N ARG A 174 21.32 -27.39 -8.45
CA ARG A 174 22.05 -26.55 -7.50
C ARG A 174 21.70 -26.90 -6.05
N ARG A 175 22.62 -26.62 -5.12
CA ARG A 175 22.36 -26.71 -3.70
C ARG A 175 21.39 -25.60 -3.29
N THR A 176 20.32 -25.97 -2.59
CA THR A 176 19.26 -25.06 -2.13
C THR A 176 19.05 -25.23 -0.64
N TRP A 177 18.46 -24.22 0.01
CA TRP A 177 18.11 -24.24 1.42
C TRP A 177 16.65 -23.86 1.64
N GLN A 178 16.13 -24.21 2.80
CA GLN A 178 14.77 -23.88 3.26
C GLN A 178 14.81 -23.41 4.70
N VAL A 179 13.76 -22.70 5.14
CA VAL A 179 13.52 -22.47 6.57
C VAL A 179 12.99 -23.78 7.16
N ASP A 180 13.73 -24.30 8.11
CA ASP A 180 13.41 -25.50 8.89
C ASP A 180 12.92 -25.10 10.30
N HIS A 181 12.13 -25.99 10.90
CA HIS A 181 11.74 -25.93 12.31
C HIS A 181 12.57 -26.94 13.08
N ILE A 182 13.40 -26.51 14.03
CA ILE A 182 14.20 -27.40 14.88
C ILE A 182 13.31 -28.44 15.53
N ILE A 183 12.27 -28.01 16.25
CA ILE A 183 11.16 -28.85 16.69
C ILE A 183 10.13 -28.87 15.57
N PRO A 184 9.89 -30.03 14.92
CA PRO A 184 8.97 -30.13 13.79
C PRO A 184 7.55 -29.61 14.09
N GLN A 185 6.93 -29.03 13.07
CA GLN A 185 5.55 -28.52 13.19
C GLN A 185 4.53 -29.60 13.61
N SER A 186 4.77 -30.86 13.23
CA SER A 186 3.94 -32.01 13.62
C SER A 186 3.89 -32.25 15.13
N ARG A 187 4.91 -31.80 15.87
CA ARG A 187 4.98 -31.90 17.34
C ARG A 187 4.44 -30.67 18.07
N LEU A 188 4.23 -29.59 17.38
CA LEU A 188 3.72 -28.31 17.91
C LEU A 188 2.38 -27.98 17.27
N ILE A 189 1.40 -28.86 17.45
CA ILE A 189 0.05 -28.70 16.89
C ILE A 189 -0.63 -27.49 17.50
N TYR A 190 -1.24 -26.64 16.67
CA TYR A 190 -2.02 -25.47 17.09
C TYR A 190 -3.23 -25.29 16.18
N ASP A 191 -4.34 -24.84 16.75
CA ASP A 191 -5.64 -24.62 16.08
C ASP A 191 -6.00 -23.15 15.89
N SER A 192 -5.18 -22.25 16.41
CA SER A 192 -5.36 -20.80 16.30
C SER A 192 -4.04 -20.05 16.39
N LEU A 193 -4.04 -18.76 16.04
CA LEU A 193 -2.87 -17.89 16.19
C LEU A 193 -2.57 -17.51 17.65
N LEU A 194 -3.52 -17.75 18.56
CA LEU A 194 -3.37 -17.50 20.00
C LEU A 194 -2.89 -18.73 20.78
N HIS A 195 -2.86 -19.91 20.14
CA HIS A 195 -2.44 -21.13 20.78
C HIS A 195 -0.96 -21.06 21.21
N PRO A 196 -0.58 -21.49 22.41
CA PRO A 196 0.82 -21.44 22.88
C PRO A 196 1.82 -22.15 21.96
N ASN A 197 1.42 -23.27 21.35
CA ASN A 197 2.26 -23.98 20.40
C ASN A 197 2.50 -23.19 19.10
N PHE A 198 1.60 -22.29 18.72
CA PHE A 198 1.85 -21.40 17.59
C PHE A 198 3.06 -20.51 17.87
N GLN A 199 3.14 -19.91 19.05
CA GLN A 199 4.28 -19.09 19.45
C GLN A 199 5.59 -19.89 19.51
N LYS A 200 5.55 -21.09 20.08
CA LYS A 200 6.72 -22.00 20.16
C LYS A 200 7.16 -22.46 18.77
N CYS A 201 6.23 -22.87 17.93
CA CYS A 201 6.49 -23.34 16.58
C CYS A 201 7.21 -22.28 15.74
N TRP A 202 6.74 -21.04 15.81
CA TRP A 202 7.25 -19.92 15.03
C TRP A 202 8.21 -19.01 15.81
N ALA A 203 8.71 -19.41 16.99
CA ALA A 203 9.77 -18.69 17.69
C ALA A 203 11.04 -18.65 16.83
N LEU A 204 11.79 -17.52 16.84
CA LEU A 204 13.05 -17.43 16.08
C LEU A 204 14.04 -18.53 16.51
N SER A 205 14.09 -18.87 17.80
CA SER A 205 14.89 -19.99 18.34
C SER A 205 14.53 -21.37 17.78
N ASN A 206 13.35 -21.52 17.19
CA ASN A 206 12.90 -22.75 16.55
C ASN A 206 13.06 -22.72 15.02
N LEU A 207 13.54 -21.63 14.45
CA LEU A 207 13.67 -21.43 13.00
C LEU A 207 15.13 -21.30 12.58
N ARG A 208 15.55 -22.06 11.59
CA ARG A 208 16.88 -22.00 11.01
C ARG A 208 16.87 -22.21 9.49
N PRO A 209 17.89 -21.75 8.77
CA PRO A 209 18.15 -22.22 7.42
C PRO A 209 18.73 -23.63 7.46
N LEU A 210 18.24 -24.52 6.62
CA LEU A 210 18.76 -25.89 6.48
C LEU A 210 18.85 -26.26 5.00
N CYS A 211 19.87 -27.02 4.60
CA CYS A 211 19.97 -27.56 3.26
C CYS A 211 18.69 -28.31 2.90
N SER A 212 18.12 -28.04 1.73
CA SER A 212 16.80 -28.58 1.35
C SER A 212 16.79 -30.12 1.28
N ARG A 213 17.92 -30.75 1.00
CA ARG A 213 18.05 -32.22 1.01
C ARG A 213 18.03 -32.73 2.45
N GLU A 214 18.86 -32.17 3.32
CA GLU A 214 18.90 -32.49 4.74
C GLU A 214 17.54 -32.25 5.43
N ASN A 215 16.85 -31.18 5.07
CA ASN A 215 15.51 -30.89 5.56
C ASN A 215 14.49 -31.96 5.13
N LEU A 216 14.63 -32.48 3.91
CA LEU A 216 13.79 -33.58 3.43
C LEU A 216 14.08 -34.90 4.17
N GLU A 217 15.35 -35.20 4.44
CA GLU A 217 15.79 -36.38 5.19
C GLU A 217 15.42 -36.32 6.67
N LYS A 218 15.52 -35.10 7.26
CA LYS A 218 15.06 -34.85 8.63
C LYS A 218 13.57 -35.10 8.79
N SER A 219 12.75 -34.65 7.84
CA SER A 219 11.28 -34.78 7.88
C SER A 219 10.70 -34.27 9.22
N ASP A 220 10.09 -35.14 10.02
CA ASP A 220 9.50 -34.87 11.35
C ASP A 220 10.36 -35.36 12.53
N LYS A 221 11.61 -35.73 12.27
CA LYS A 221 12.53 -36.23 13.31
C LYS A 221 13.11 -35.07 14.10
N LEU A 222 13.29 -35.27 15.40
CA LEU A 222 14.19 -34.45 16.23
C LEU A 222 15.62 -34.97 16.01
N LEU A 223 16.53 -34.08 15.67
CA LEU A 223 17.95 -34.43 15.65
C LEU A 223 18.45 -34.38 17.11
N THR A 224 18.90 -35.51 17.61
CA THR A 224 19.28 -35.75 19.04
C THR A 224 20.44 -34.89 19.54
N GLU A 225 21.21 -34.27 18.65
CA GLU A 225 22.34 -33.40 19.02
C GLU A 225 21.92 -31.96 19.40
N GLU A 226 20.64 -31.60 19.27
CA GLU A 226 20.13 -30.23 19.41
C GLU A 226 19.33 -29.98 20.70
N ILE A 227 19.31 -30.98 21.63
CA ILE A 227 18.60 -30.90 22.91
C ILE A 227 19.58 -30.70 24.09
N LYS A 228 20.70 -30.02 23.86
CA LYS A 228 21.59 -29.59 24.94
C LYS A 228 21.47 -28.12 25.23
#